data_db59f8245cd0a982ccabd799d32c2d6b
#
_entry.id   db59f8245cd0a982ccabd799d32c2d6b
#
_cell.length_a   1.000
_cell.length_b   1.000
_cell.length_c   1.000
_cell.angle_alpha   90.00
_cell.angle_beta   90.00
_cell.angle_gamma   90.00
#
_symmetry.space_group_name_H-M   'P 1'
#
loop_
_entity.id
_entity.type
_entity.pdbx_description
1 polymer ?
#
loop_
_entity_poly.entity_id
_entity_poly.type
_entity_poly.pdbx_seq_one_letter_code
_entity_poly.pdbx_strand_id
1 'polypeptide(L)'
;LSHADLHHLPYADESFDVIISNGVFHHTPNTKNALKCVYPKIKKGGLIIFYIYKVKAPLREFSDDYIRNLMHNLSPDEAFEKIKSITKLAESLYKQKIKITIPEDVPLLGFKKGEYDLQRFIYQNIFKLFWKDSMGFYESNMENFDWYYPKYSWRHTEQEIKNWCSEFNLEPKLIKENYSGYTCHAVRN
;
A
#
# COMPACT_ATOMS: atom_id res chain seq x y z
N LEU A 1 -25.74 -4.24 -0.58
CA LEU A 1 -24.43 -4.56 -1.14
C LEU A 1 -24.55 -4.71 -2.66
N SER A 2 -23.64 -4.08 -3.40
CA SER A 2 -23.55 -4.22 -4.87
C SER A 2 -22.21 -4.84 -5.24
N HIS A 3 -22.22 -5.78 -6.15
CA HIS A 3 -21.01 -6.28 -6.79
C HIS A 3 -20.84 -5.54 -8.12
N ALA A 4 -19.83 -4.70 -8.25
CA ALA A 4 -19.60 -3.84 -9.42
C ALA A 4 -18.13 -3.64 -9.68
N ASP A 5 -17.78 -3.44 -10.95
CA ASP A 5 -16.46 -2.94 -11.34
C ASP A 5 -16.35 -1.46 -10.97
N LEU A 6 -15.27 -1.08 -10.32
CA LEU A 6 -15.00 0.29 -9.90
C LEU A 6 -14.93 1.27 -11.09
N HIS A 7 -14.55 0.78 -12.27
CA HIS A 7 -14.54 1.58 -13.50
C HIS A 7 -15.93 1.72 -14.14
N HIS A 8 -16.93 0.93 -13.70
CA HIS A 8 -18.30 0.91 -14.23
C HIS A 8 -19.32 0.89 -13.07
N LEU A 9 -19.22 1.86 -12.18
CA LEU A 9 -20.10 1.96 -11.02
C LEU A 9 -21.56 2.23 -11.45
N PRO A 10 -22.55 1.43 -11.00
CA PRO A 10 -23.95 1.55 -11.40
C PRO A 10 -24.68 2.64 -10.58
N TYR A 11 -24.02 3.73 -10.29
CA TYR A 11 -24.58 4.84 -9.52
C TYR A 11 -24.60 6.11 -10.37
N ALA A 12 -25.62 6.94 -10.20
CA ALA A 12 -25.66 8.26 -10.81
C ALA A 12 -24.54 9.15 -10.26
N ASP A 13 -24.17 10.17 -11.02
CA ASP A 13 -23.28 11.20 -10.50
C ASP A 13 -23.93 11.92 -9.32
N GLU A 14 -23.12 12.45 -8.41
CA GLU A 14 -23.55 13.18 -7.23
C GLU A 14 -24.48 12.39 -6.30
N SER A 15 -24.26 11.06 -6.19
CA SER A 15 -25.09 10.15 -5.36
C SER A 15 -24.65 10.09 -3.90
N PHE A 16 -23.37 10.36 -3.61
CA PHE A 16 -22.80 10.11 -2.28
C PHE A 16 -22.28 11.39 -1.62
N ASP A 17 -22.59 11.54 -0.34
CA ASP A 17 -22.03 12.60 0.51
C ASP A 17 -20.59 12.26 0.93
N VAL A 18 -20.30 10.97 1.12
CA VAL A 18 -18.97 10.47 1.51
C VAL A 18 -18.65 9.18 0.75
N ILE A 19 -17.43 9.10 0.21
CA ILE A 19 -16.87 7.87 -0.35
C ILE A 19 -15.60 7.52 0.42
N ILE A 20 -15.47 6.25 0.82
CA ILE A 20 -14.27 5.72 1.48
C ILE A 20 -13.70 4.59 0.64
N SER A 21 -12.41 4.70 0.30
CA SER A 21 -11.66 3.70 -0.46
C SER A 21 -10.35 3.37 0.28
N ASN A 22 -10.40 2.36 1.13
CA ASN A 22 -9.23 1.97 1.91
C ASN A 22 -8.50 0.79 1.24
N GLY A 23 -7.34 1.07 0.64
CA GLY A 23 -6.50 0.01 0.08
C GLY A 23 -7.00 -0.58 -1.25
N VAL A 24 -7.79 0.15 -2.06
CA VAL A 24 -8.41 -0.39 -3.29
C VAL A 24 -7.80 0.18 -4.56
N PHE A 25 -7.69 1.49 -4.69
CA PHE A 25 -7.36 2.14 -5.96
C PHE A 25 -6.02 1.69 -6.57
N HIS A 26 -5.01 1.45 -5.74
CA HIS A 26 -3.69 1.02 -6.18
C HIS A 26 -3.64 -0.48 -6.59
N HIS A 27 -4.72 -1.23 -6.40
CA HIS A 27 -4.88 -2.59 -6.90
C HIS A 27 -5.71 -2.66 -8.20
N THR A 28 -5.96 -1.52 -8.83
CA THR A 28 -6.60 -1.45 -10.15
C THR A 28 -5.54 -1.32 -11.26
N PRO A 29 -5.91 -1.49 -12.53
CA PRO A 29 -4.97 -1.28 -13.64
C PRO A 29 -4.33 0.11 -13.69
N ASN A 30 -5.03 1.14 -13.18
CA ASN A 30 -4.53 2.51 -13.08
C ASN A 30 -5.20 3.25 -11.93
N THR A 31 -4.42 3.60 -10.90
CA THR A 31 -4.89 4.25 -9.67
C THR A 31 -5.59 5.59 -9.94
N LYS A 32 -5.01 6.43 -10.81
CA LYS A 32 -5.59 7.72 -11.18
C LYS A 32 -6.92 7.56 -11.89
N ASN A 33 -7.02 6.60 -12.81
CA ASN A 33 -8.26 6.32 -13.52
C ASN A 33 -9.35 5.78 -12.57
N ALA A 34 -8.98 4.97 -11.60
CA ALA A 34 -9.90 4.52 -10.55
C ALA A 34 -10.50 5.70 -9.79
N LEU A 35 -9.67 6.65 -9.36
CA LEU A 35 -10.14 7.90 -8.74
C LEU A 35 -11.02 8.71 -9.69
N LYS A 36 -10.65 8.81 -10.98
CA LYS A 36 -11.44 9.50 -12.03
C LYS A 36 -12.83 8.90 -12.20
N CYS A 37 -12.99 7.60 -12.08
CA CYS A 37 -14.29 6.93 -12.20
C CYS A 37 -15.17 7.12 -10.96
N VAL A 38 -14.56 7.32 -9.80
CA VAL A 38 -15.25 7.44 -8.51
C VAL A 38 -15.64 8.88 -8.17
N TYR A 39 -14.76 9.85 -8.45
CA TYR A 39 -14.97 11.22 -7.99
C TYR A 39 -16.28 11.86 -8.48
N PRO A 40 -16.82 11.60 -9.71
CA PRO A 40 -18.08 12.20 -10.13
C PRO A 40 -19.27 11.72 -9.29
N LYS A 41 -19.15 10.58 -8.62
CA LYS A 41 -20.22 10.00 -7.77
C LYS A 41 -20.36 10.74 -6.43
N ILE A 42 -19.37 11.55 -6.06
CA ILE A 42 -19.41 12.39 -4.87
C ILE A 42 -20.22 13.65 -5.19
N LYS A 43 -21.13 14.06 -4.31
CA LYS A 43 -21.84 15.35 -4.41
C LYS A 43 -20.84 16.51 -4.31
N LYS A 44 -21.22 17.67 -4.86
CA LYS A 44 -20.48 18.92 -4.59
C LYS A 44 -20.47 19.19 -3.07
N GLY A 45 -19.34 19.55 -2.52
CA GLY A 45 -19.13 19.67 -1.09
C GLY A 45 -18.97 18.33 -0.34
N GLY A 46 -19.14 17.20 -1.03
CA GLY A 46 -18.95 15.87 -0.45
C GLY A 46 -17.48 15.48 -0.29
N LEU A 47 -17.25 14.48 0.54
CA LEU A 47 -15.91 14.05 0.99
C LEU A 47 -15.50 12.74 0.34
N ILE A 48 -14.26 12.65 -0.13
CA ILE A 48 -13.59 11.39 -0.42
C ILE A 48 -12.46 11.15 0.56
N ILE A 49 -12.40 9.93 1.10
CA ILE A 49 -11.30 9.44 1.94
C ILE A 49 -10.71 8.23 1.23
N PHE A 50 -9.43 8.29 0.89
CA PHE A 50 -8.77 7.13 0.29
C PHE A 50 -7.38 6.89 0.87
N TYR A 51 -6.99 5.61 0.88
CA TYR A 51 -5.65 5.16 1.24
C TYR A 51 -5.02 4.45 0.05
N ILE A 52 -3.78 4.84 -0.29
CA ILE A 52 -2.97 4.22 -1.34
C ILE A 52 -1.52 4.03 -0.89
N TYR A 53 -0.83 3.06 -1.50
CA TYR A 53 0.57 2.79 -1.18
C TYR A 53 1.51 3.89 -1.63
N LYS A 54 2.55 4.14 -0.83
CA LYS A 54 3.63 5.07 -1.18
C LYS A 54 4.85 4.33 -1.75
N VAL A 55 5.63 5.03 -2.57
CA VAL A 55 6.96 4.61 -3.01
C VAL A 55 7.84 4.37 -1.79
N LYS A 56 8.59 3.28 -1.81
CA LYS A 56 9.50 2.86 -0.74
C LYS A 56 10.95 3.24 -1.07
N ALA A 57 11.88 2.84 -0.20
CA ALA A 57 13.30 2.93 -0.49
C ALA A 57 13.67 2.13 -1.75
N PRO A 58 14.68 2.57 -2.54
CA PRO A 58 14.99 1.95 -3.84
C PRO A 58 15.22 0.44 -3.78
N LEU A 59 15.98 -0.04 -2.80
CA LEU A 59 16.21 -1.47 -2.63
C LEU A 59 14.92 -2.23 -2.29
N ARG A 60 14.05 -1.61 -1.51
CA ARG A 60 12.75 -2.19 -1.17
C ARG A 60 11.84 -2.32 -2.39
N GLU A 61 11.78 -1.29 -3.25
CA GLU A 61 11.02 -1.34 -4.51
C GLU A 61 11.52 -2.49 -5.39
N PHE A 62 12.83 -2.58 -5.60
CA PHE A 62 13.45 -3.63 -6.41
C PHE A 62 13.15 -5.04 -5.88
N SER A 63 13.35 -5.26 -4.59
CA SER A 63 13.18 -6.59 -3.97
C SER A 63 11.70 -7.01 -3.93
N ASP A 64 10.80 -6.09 -3.58
CA ASP A 64 9.37 -6.38 -3.56
C ASP A 64 8.86 -6.70 -4.98
N ASP A 65 9.29 -5.98 -6.01
CA ASP A 65 8.89 -6.25 -7.40
C ASP A 65 9.46 -7.57 -7.92
N TYR A 66 10.69 -7.92 -7.56
CA TYR A 66 11.26 -9.23 -7.87
C TYR A 66 10.40 -10.36 -7.28
N ILE A 67 10.06 -10.27 -5.99
CA ILE A 67 9.22 -11.29 -5.33
C ILE A 67 7.83 -11.35 -5.95
N ARG A 68 7.21 -10.21 -6.25
CA ARG A 68 5.90 -10.13 -6.91
C ARG A 68 5.90 -10.84 -8.26
N ASN A 69 6.93 -10.61 -9.08
CA ASN A 69 7.07 -11.27 -10.38
C ASN A 69 7.12 -12.80 -10.27
N LEU A 70 7.69 -13.34 -9.19
CA LEU A 70 7.69 -14.78 -8.93
C LEU A 70 6.30 -15.33 -8.56
N MET A 71 5.37 -14.46 -8.12
CA MET A 71 4.02 -14.85 -7.70
C MET A 71 2.97 -14.77 -8.81
N HIS A 72 3.22 -14.00 -9.87
CA HIS A 72 2.20 -13.64 -10.89
C HIS A 72 1.57 -14.83 -11.61
N ASN A 73 2.28 -15.96 -11.73
CA ASN A 73 1.81 -17.13 -12.46
C ASN A 73 1.34 -18.27 -11.53
N LEU A 74 1.29 -18.03 -10.23
CA LEU A 74 0.85 -19.01 -9.25
C LEU A 74 -0.66 -18.90 -9.03
N SER A 75 -1.30 -20.00 -8.67
CA SER A 75 -2.64 -19.95 -8.10
C SER A 75 -2.61 -19.25 -6.73
N PRO A 76 -3.77 -18.74 -6.23
CA PRO A 76 -3.82 -18.12 -4.90
C PRO A 76 -3.28 -19.03 -3.79
N ASP A 77 -3.63 -20.31 -3.82
CA ASP A 77 -3.21 -21.29 -2.80
C ASP A 77 -1.69 -21.54 -2.86
N GLU A 78 -1.12 -21.73 -4.05
CA GLU A 78 0.32 -21.90 -4.24
C GLU A 78 1.10 -20.65 -3.78
N ALA A 79 0.63 -19.46 -4.12
CA ALA A 79 1.25 -18.22 -3.69
C ALA A 79 1.18 -18.04 -2.17
N PHE A 80 0.00 -18.34 -1.57
CA PHE A 80 -0.18 -18.29 -0.12
C PHE A 80 0.77 -19.25 0.62
N GLU A 81 0.92 -20.49 0.12
CA GLU A 81 1.85 -21.46 0.69
C GLU A 81 3.31 -21.00 0.56
N LYS A 82 3.69 -20.45 -0.59
CA LYS A 82 5.05 -19.98 -0.86
C LYS A 82 5.46 -18.82 0.06
N ILE A 83 4.53 -17.90 0.31
CA ILE A 83 4.74 -16.74 1.20
C ILE A 83 5.01 -17.16 2.65
N LYS A 84 4.55 -18.33 3.10
CA LYS A 84 4.81 -18.83 4.46
C LYS A 84 6.30 -18.85 4.83
N SER A 85 7.18 -19.04 3.86
CA SER A 85 8.63 -19.00 4.09
C SER A 85 9.11 -17.62 4.53
N ILE A 86 8.58 -16.55 3.93
CA ILE A 86 8.84 -15.15 4.30
C ILE A 86 8.28 -14.86 5.69
N THR A 87 7.07 -15.34 5.97
CA THR A 87 6.43 -15.13 7.28
C THR A 87 7.18 -15.86 8.40
N LYS A 88 7.65 -17.10 8.16
CA LYS A 88 8.50 -17.84 9.11
C LYS A 88 9.82 -17.11 9.38
N LEU A 89 10.45 -16.57 8.33
CA LEU A 89 11.65 -15.75 8.48
C LEU A 89 11.37 -14.49 9.32
N ALA A 90 10.25 -13.81 9.04
CA ALA A 90 9.84 -12.62 9.79
C ALA A 90 9.64 -12.92 11.28
N GLU A 91 8.94 -14.00 11.61
CA GLU A 91 8.73 -14.47 12.97
C GLU A 91 10.06 -14.80 13.67
N SER A 92 10.93 -15.55 12.99
CA SER A 92 12.24 -15.94 13.53
C SER A 92 13.09 -14.72 13.86
N LEU A 93 13.21 -13.76 12.94
CA LEU A 93 13.98 -12.54 13.17
C LEU A 93 13.39 -11.68 14.29
N TYR A 94 12.06 -11.54 14.33
CA TYR A 94 11.37 -10.80 15.38
C TYR A 94 11.64 -11.40 16.78
N LYS A 95 11.60 -12.74 16.90
CA LYS A 95 11.85 -13.43 18.18
C LYS A 95 13.31 -13.29 18.66
N GLN A 96 14.26 -13.16 17.75
CA GLN A 96 15.68 -12.98 18.10
C GLN A 96 16.00 -11.61 18.69
N LYS A 97 15.17 -10.58 18.45
CA LYS A 97 15.33 -9.21 18.96
C LYS A 97 16.72 -8.60 18.69
N ILE A 98 17.30 -8.97 17.54
CA ILE A 98 18.62 -8.47 17.13
C ILE A 98 18.49 -7.00 16.75
N LYS A 99 19.41 -6.18 17.27
CA LYS A 99 19.58 -4.79 16.87
C LYS A 99 20.76 -4.63 15.95
N ILE A 100 20.63 -3.72 14.99
CA ILE A 100 21.72 -3.30 14.10
C ILE A 100 21.88 -1.79 14.14
N THR A 101 23.10 -1.33 13.91
CA THR A 101 23.43 0.10 13.81
C THR A 101 23.83 0.44 12.38
N ILE A 102 23.18 1.43 11.80
CA ILE A 102 23.61 2.07 10.56
C ILE A 102 24.41 3.31 10.94
N PRO A 103 25.74 3.31 10.72
CA PRO A 103 26.62 4.34 11.27
C PRO A 103 26.43 5.71 10.61
N GLU A 104 26.01 5.74 9.34
CA GLU A 104 25.75 6.96 8.57
C GLU A 104 24.64 6.73 7.54
N ASP A 105 24.08 7.80 6.99
CA ASP A 105 23.11 7.70 5.89
C ASP A 105 23.75 7.02 4.66
N VAL A 106 23.02 6.09 4.04
CA VAL A 106 23.43 5.41 2.80
C VAL A 106 22.43 5.80 1.68
N PRO A 107 22.61 6.96 1.03
CA PRO A 107 21.62 7.51 0.09
C PRO A 107 21.34 6.59 -1.09
N LEU A 108 22.33 5.86 -1.60
CA LEU A 108 22.17 4.92 -2.72
C LEU A 108 21.18 3.80 -2.42
N LEU A 109 21.01 3.42 -1.15
CA LEU A 109 20.09 2.38 -0.72
C LEU A 109 18.86 2.97 -0.01
N GLY A 110 18.84 4.27 0.25
CA GLY A 110 17.80 4.95 1.00
C GLY A 110 17.82 4.66 2.51
N PHE A 111 18.95 4.14 3.05
CA PHE A 111 19.07 3.83 4.47
C PHE A 111 19.41 5.09 5.27
N LYS A 112 18.78 5.23 6.43
CA LYS A 112 19.08 6.31 7.37
C LYS A 112 19.92 5.82 8.52
N LYS A 113 20.85 6.69 8.98
CA LYS A 113 21.60 6.49 10.22
C LYS A 113 20.66 6.21 11.39
N GLY A 114 21.02 5.27 12.25
CA GLY A 114 20.25 4.96 13.46
C GLY A 114 20.42 3.53 13.94
N GLU A 115 19.80 3.25 15.08
CA GLU A 115 19.63 1.88 15.58
C GLU A 115 18.26 1.35 15.20
N TYR A 116 18.22 0.10 14.77
CA TYR A 116 17.01 -0.57 14.29
C TYR A 116 16.91 -1.98 14.86
N ASP A 117 15.71 -2.42 15.12
CA ASP A 117 15.43 -3.86 15.19
C ASP A 117 15.65 -4.46 13.79
N LEU A 118 16.36 -5.59 13.71
CA LEU A 118 16.76 -6.20 12.43
C LEU A 118 15.56 -6.56 11.55
N GLN A 119 14.51 -7.17 12.15
CA GLN A 119 13.31 -7.52 11.39
C GLN A 119 12.64 -6.26 10.83
N ARG A 120 12.53 -5.20 11.63
CA ARG A 120 11.97 -3.93 11.19
C ARG A 120 12.83 -3.24 10.13
N PHE A 121 14.15 -3.28 10.26
CA PHE A 121 15.05 -2.73 9.26
C PHE A 121 14.88 -3.41 7.91
N ILE A 122 14.86 -4.74 7.87
CA ILE A 122 14.64 -5.50 6.63
C ILE A 122 13.24 -5.17 6.07
N TYR A 123 12.20 -5.25 6.92
CA TYR A 123 10.83 -4.91 6.53
C TYR A 123 10.70 -3.50 5.94
N GLN A 124 11.45 -2.56 6.46
CA GLN A 124 11.36 -1.17 6.01
C GLN A 124 12.17 -0.90 4.74
N ASN A 125 13.33 -1.50 4.60
CA ASN A 125 14.33 -1.04 3.66
C ASN A 125 14.71 -2.06 2.59
N ILE A 126 14.42 -3.37 2.78
CA ILE A 126 14.89 -4.42 1.87
C ILE A 126 13.75 -5.13 1.17
N PHE A 127 12.83 -5.76 1.90
CA PHE A 127 11.61 -6.39 1.37
C PHE A 127 10.56 -6.57 2.46
N LYS A 128 9.26 -6.69 2.07
CA LYS A 128 8.21 -6.90 3.08
C LYS A 128 8.33 -8.30 3.69
N LEU A 129 8.54 -8.32 5.00
CA LEU A 129 8.41 -9.48 5.84
C LEU A 129 7.66 -9.08 7.11
N PHE A 130 6.35 -9.06 7.01
CA PHE A 130 5.50 -8.61 8.10
C PHE A 130 5.36 -9.70 9.15
N TRP A 131 5.47 -9.30 10.42
CA TRP A 131 5.15 -10.10 11.58
C TRP A 131 4.58 -9.23 12.70
N LYS A 132 3.55 -9.75 13.37
CA LYS A 132 2.99 -9.13 14.57
C LYS A 132 2.43 -10.22 15.49
N ASP A 133 3.00 -10.34 16.70
CA ASP A 133 2.64 -11.39 17.67
C ASP A 133 1.14 -11.42 17.98
N SER A 134 0.51 -10.26 18.15
CA SER A 134 -0.92 -10.17 18.48
C SER A 134 -1.85 -10.64 17.35
N MET A 135 -1.33 -10.79 16.14
CA MET A 135 -2.08 -11.30 14.97
C MET A 135 -1.82 -12.81 14.74
N GLY A 136 -0.65 -13.29 15.16
CA GLY A 136 -0.26 -14.66 14.90
C GLY A 136 0.22 -14.91 13.48
N PHE A 137 0.46 -16.22 13.19
CA PHE A 137 1.08 -16.62 11.92
C PHE A 137 0.16 -16.43 10.71
N TYR A 138 -1.09 -16.86 10.81
CA TYR A 138 -2.00 -16.86 9.68
C TYR A 138 -2.27 -15.43 9.17
N GLU A 139 -2.63 -14.52 10.05
CA GLU A 139 -2.90 -13.13 9.73
C GLU A 139 -1.65 -12.40 9.25
N SER A 140 -0.48 -12.68 9.86
CA SER A 140 0.80 -12.15 9.38
C SER A 140 1.14 -12.66 7.97
N ASN A 141 0.79 -13.91 7.66
CA ASN A 141 0.95 -14.48 6.32
C ASN A 141 0.00 -13.83 5.30
N MET A 142 -1.25 -13.58 5.69
CA MET A 142 -2.21 -12.84 4.87
C MET A 142 -1.71 -11.43 4.52
N GLU A 143 -1.13 -10.70 5.49
CA GLU A 143 -0.53 -9.38 5.27
C GLU A 143 0.65 -9.41 4.28
N ASN A 144 1.47 -10.46 4.32
CA ASN A 144 2.54 -10.66 3.35
C ASN A 144 1.97 -11.06 1.97
N PHE A 145 0.98 -11.94 1.94
CA PHE A 145 0.30 -12.37 0.71
C PHE A 145 -0.40 -11.20 0.00
N ASP A 146 -1.16 -10.38 0.73
CA ASP A 146 -1.84 -9.20 0.19
C ASP A 146 -0.88 -8.18 -0.45
N TRP A 147 0.36 -8.13 0.02
CA TRP A 147 1.39 -7.28 -0.58
C TRP A 147 1.97 -7.86 -1.86
N TYR A 148 2.22 -9.17 -1.90
CA TYR A 148 2.99 -9.77 -2.99
C TYR A 148 2.13 -10.36 -4.12
N TYR A 149 0.94 -10.85 -3.82
CA TYR A 149 0.13 -11.59 -4.79
C TYR A 149 -0.70 -10.72 -5.73
N PRO A 150 -1.34 -9.61 -5.32
CA PRO A 150 -2.20 -8.84 -6.23
C PRO A 150 -1.48 -8.46 -7.52
N LYS A 151 -2.15 -8.65 -8.66
CA LYS A 151 -1.60 -8.33 -9.99
C LYS A 151 -1.09 -6.90 -10.10
N TYR A 152 -1.85 -5.96 -9.53
CA TYR A 152 -1.49 -4.54 -9.46
C TYR A 152 -1.22 -4.15 -8.02
N SER A 153 -0.17 -3.36 -7.81
CA SER A 153 0.18 -2.80 -6.50
C SER A 153 1.03 -1.56 -6.74
N TRP A 154 0.36 -0.53 -7.26
CA TRP A 154 1.00 0.74 -7.59
C TRP A 154 1.40 1.49 -6.34
N ARG A 155 2.56 2.13 -6.38
CA ARG A 155 3.08 2.97 -5.31
C ARG A 155 3.19 4.39 -5.84
N HIS A 156 2.82 5.35 -5.01
CA HIS A 156 2.68 6.75 -5.41
C HIS A 156 3.45 7.69 -4.51
N THR A 157 3.71 8.87 -5.04
CA THR A 157 4.27 10.01 -4.30
C THR A 157 3.13 10.91 -3.80
N GLU A 158 3.41 11.71 -2.77
CA GLU A 158 2.47 12.75 -2.31
C GLU A 158 2.15 13.76 -3.41
N GLN A 159 3.14 14.09 -4.25
CA GLN A 159 2.96 15.02 -5.35
C GLN A 159 1.97 14.52 -6.41
N GLU A 160 1.98 13.21 -6.72
CA GLU A 160 0.98 12.62 -7.63
C GLU A 160 -0.43 12.77 -7.07
N ILE A 161 -0.62 12.53 -5.76
CA ILE A 161 -1.93 12.71 -5.09
C ILE A 161 -2.39 14.16 -5.21
N LYS A 162 -1.51 15.13 -4.93
CA LYS A 162 -1.82 16.56 -5.05
C LYS A 162 -2.21 16.94 -6.48
N ASN A 163 -1.48 16.40 -7.46
CA ASN A 163 -1.77 16.64 -8.88
C ASN A 163 -3.14 16.08 -9.28
N TRP A 164 -3.50 14.87 -8.82
CA TRP A 164 -4.82 14.28 -9.08
C TRP A 164 -5.94 15.06 -8.41
N CYS A 165 -5.73 15.49 -7.17
CA CYS A 165 -6.69 16.34 -6.48
C CYS A 165 -6.95 17.64 -7.27
N SER A 166 -5.90 18.31 -7.72
CA SER A 166 -6.01 19.52 -8.54
C SER A 166 -6.75 19.26 -9.87
N GLU A 167 -6.41 18.18 -10.58
CA GLU A 167 -7.01 17.84 -11.88
C GLU A 167 -8.50 17.49 -11.75
N PHE A 168 -8.91 16.86 -10.66
CA PHE A 168 -10.31 16.46 -10.43
C PHE A 168 -11.09 17.46 -9.57
N ASN A 169 -10.59 18.67 -9.39
CA ASN A 169 -11.25 19.72 -8.59
C ASN A 169 -11.62 19.23 -7.17
N LEU A 170 -10.71 18.45 -6.58
CA LEU A 170 -10.78 17.99 -5.21
C LEU A 170 -9.87 18.87 -4.35
N GLU A 171 -10.41 19.45 -3.27
CA GLU A 171 -9.62 20.21 -2.29
C GLU A 171 -9.09 19.28 -1.20
N PRO A 172 -7.77 18.98 -1.15
CA PRO A 172 -7.23 18.13 -0.10
C PRO A 172 -7.27 18.85 1.25
N LYS A 173 -8.02 18.32 2.20
CA LYS A 173 -8.08 18.79 3.59
C LYS A 173 -7.02 18.14 4.46
N LEU A 174 -6.59 16.93 4.10
CA LEU A 174 -5.55 16.17 4.78
C LEU A 174 -4.86 15.25 3.78
N ILE A 175 -3.53 15.27 3.75
CA ILE A 175 -2.72 14.19 3.19
C ILE A 175 -1.77 13.75 4.31
N LYS A 176 -2.03 12.57 4.88
CA LYS A 176 -1.24 12.02 5.98
C LYS A 176 -0.42 10.85 5.50
N GLU A 177 0.88 10.99 5.57
CA GLU A 177 1.81 9.91 5.32
C GLU A 177 1.87 8.99 6.55
N ASN A 178 1.85 7.69 6.29
CA ASN A 178 2.26 6.68 7.24
C ASN A 178 3.37 5.82 6.64
N TYR A 179 3.77 4.78 7.38
CA TYR A 179 4.84 3.90 6.96
C TYR A 179 4.56 3.21 5.60
N SER A 180 3.32 2.83 5.34
CA SER A 180 2.96 2.02 4.18
C SER A 180 2.37 2.83 3.01
N GLY A 181 1.81 3.99 3.26
CA GLY A 181 1.13 4.77 2.22
C GLY A 181 0.66 6.15 2.67
N TYR A 182 -0.24 6.70 1.91
CA TYR A 182 -0.88 7.98 2.15
C TYR A 182 -2.38 7.80 2.37
N THR A 183 -2.90 8.45 3.41
CA THR A 183 -4.34 8.67 3.58
C THR A 183 -4.64 10.09 3.12
N CYS A 184 -5.55 10.23 2.16
CA CYS A 184 -6.01 11.52 1.66
C CYS A 184 -7.48 11.72 2.01
N HIS A 185 -7.82 12.89 2.58
CA HIS A 185 -9.18 13.39 2.73
C HIS A 185 -9.32 14.59 1.81
N ALA A 186 -10.24 14.57 0.87
CA ALA A 186 -10.45 15.68 -0.06
C ALA A 186 -11.93 15.95 -0.26
N VAL A 187 -12.28 17.21 -0.43
CA VAL A 187 -13.66 17.68 -0.69
C VAL A 187 -13.80 17.99 -2.16
N ARG A 188 -14.90 17.56 -2.77
CA ARG A 188 -15.23 17.92 -4.15
C ARG A 188 -15.79 19.35 -4.19
N ASN A 189 -15.13 20.24 -4.93
CA ASN A 189 -15.63 21.60 -5.19
C ASN A 189 -16.69 21.64 -6.27
#